data_ee45c7a67b559edffb4c9d740f4b7647
#
_entry.id   ee45c7a67b559edffb4c9d740f4b7647
#
_cell.length_a   1.000
_cell.length_b   1.000
_cell.length_c   1.000
_cell.angle_alpha   90.00
_cell.angle_beta   90.00
_cell.angle_gamma   90.00
#
_symmetry.space_group_name_H-M   'P 1'
#
loop_
_entity.id
_entity.type
_entity.pdbx_description
1 polymer ?
#
loop_
_entity_poly.entity_id
_entity_poly.type
_entity_poly.pdbx_seq_one_letter_code
_entity_poly.pdbx_strand_id
1 'polypeptide(L)'
;AYAPDAIIEASTQLDFHEPLAPGAWRRGIATADVDYSLLDESQRLRGDAAKVIDHLEGGGSPEDDYVVRKICRVNEGCVAMNANIGAQAARWLDAGKLVGLVGGDHSTPYGLIRALGERHAEFGILHIDAHCDLRDAYEGFEFSHASIMFNVLRDVPAVTKIAQVAVRDFSEREAALAA
;
A
#
# COMPACT_ATOMS: atom_id res chain seq x y z
N ALA A 1 -0.57 -11.93 -3.59
CA ALA A 1 0.49 -12.36 -2.68
C ALA A 1 1.78 -12.78 -3.40
N TYR A 2 1.70 -13.22 -4.66
CA TYR A 2 2.88 -13.71 -5.43
C TYR A 2 3.42 -12.69 -6.44
N ALA A 3 2.91 -11.47 -6.47
CA ALA A 3 3.35 -10.45 -7.41
C ALA A 3 4.84 -10.06 -7.25
N PRO A 4 5.38 -9.90 -6.04
CA PRO A 4 6.80 -9.61 -5.87
C PRO A 4 7.69 -10.67 -6.47
N ASP A 5 7.42 -11.95 -6.24
CA ASP A 5 8.21 -13.06 -6.78
C ASP A 5 8.17 -13.08 -8.32
N ALA A 6 6.98 -12.89 -8.90
CA ALA A 6 6.81 -12.85 -10.35
C ALA A 6 7.54 -11.65 -10.99
N ILE A 7 7.53 -10.48 -10.34
CA ILE A 7 8.25 -9.30 -10.82
C ILE A 7 9.76 -9.51 -10.74
N ILE A 8 10.27 -10.08 -9.64
CA ILE A 8 11.68 -10.36 -9.46
C ILE A 8 12.14 -11.40 -10.49
N GLU A 9 11.38 -12.47 -10.72
CA GLU A 9 11.67 -13.47 -11.73
C GLU A 9 11.73 -12.86 -13.14
N ALA A 10 10.71 -12.07 -13.51
CA ALA A 10 10.66 -11.39 -14.80
C ALA A 10 11.80 -10.37 -14.96
N SER A 11 12.27 -9.74 -13.89
CA SER A 11 13.36 -8.76 -13.94
C SER A 11 14.70 -9.33 -14.34
N THR A 12 14.88 -10.65 -14.27
CA THR A 12 16.13 -11.32 -14.73
C THR A 12 16.36 -11.21 -16.23
N GLN A 13 15.34 -10.80 -16.99
CA GLN A 13 15.42 -10.64 -18.45
C GLN A 13 15.59 -9.17 -18.87
N LEU A 14 15.73 -8.22 -17.92
CA LEU A 14 15.87 -6.81 -18.22
C LEU A 14 17.31 -6.45 -18.59
N ASP A 15 17.45 -5.64 -19.65
CA ASP A 15 18.68 -4.93 -19.94
C ASP A 15 18.81 -3.72 -19.01
N PHE A 16 19.98 -3.58 -18.38
CA PHE A 16 20.25 -2.44 -17.48
C PHE A 16 20.76 -1.19 -18.23
N HIS A 17 20.22 -0.92 -19.42
CA HIS A 17 20.56 0.26 -20.20
C HIS A 17 19.58 1.40 -19.91
N GLU A 18 20.06 2.40 -19.16
CA GLU A 18 19.32 3.63 -18.85
C GLU A 18 20.13 4.84 -19.34
N PRO A 19 19.73 5.48 -20.46
CA PRO A 19 20.46 6.59 -21.05
C PRO A 19 20.64 7.80 -20.15
N LEU A 20 19.63 8.07 -19.27
CA LEU A 20 19.67 9.20 -18.34
C LEU A 20 20.52 8.95 -17.09
N ALA A 21 20.80 7.67 -16.79
CA ALA A 21 21.61 7.28 -15.64
C ALA A 21 22.52 6.11 -16.00
N PRO A 22 23.52 6.30 -16.89
CA PRO A 22 24.37 5.23 -17.37
C PRO A 22 25.11 4.54 -16.23
N GLY A 23 24.93 3.22 -16.13
CA GLY A 23 25.59 2.41 -15.11
C GLY A 23 25.05 2.56 -13.69
N ALA A 24 23.86 3.13 -13.49
CA ALA A 24 23.23 3.25 -12.17
C ALA A 24 23.08 1.90 -11.46
N TRP A 25 22.83 0.82 -12.20
CA TRP A 25 22.75 -0.55 -11.72
C TRP A 25 24.01 -1.04 -10.99
N ARG A 26 25.16 -0.46 -11.28
CA ARG A 26 26.46 -0.80 -10.63
C ARG A 26 26.48 -0.40 -9.15
N ARG A 27 25.56 0.45 -8.71
CA ARG A 27 25.38 0.78 -7.28
C ARG A 27 24.83 -0.40 -6.47
N GLY A 28 24.32 -1.39 -7.17
CA GLY A 28 23.71 -2.59 -6.58
C GLY A 28 22.23 -2.42 -6.28
N ILE A 29 21.46 -3.46 -6.56
CA ILE A 29 20.06 -3.62 -6.19
C ILE A 29 20.00 -4.90 -5.37
N ALA A 30 19.45 -4.84 -4.17
CA ALA A 30 19.28 -5.99 -3.31
C ALA A 30 17.82 -6.10 -2.87
N THR A 31 17.34 -7.32 -2.75
CA THR A 31 16.03 -7.63 -2.16
C THR A 31 16.24 -8.06 -0.71
N ALA A 32 15.36 -7.59 0.17
CA ALA A 32 15.27 -8.13 1.52
C ALA A 32 14.63 -9.53 1.49
N ASP A 33 14.91 -10.32 2.51
CA ASP A 33 14.30 -11.64 2.67
C ASP A 33 12.77 -11.50 2.78
N VAL A 34 12.06 -12.46 2.17
CA VAL A 34 10.60 -12.51 2.22
C VAL A 34 10.15 -12.96 3.61
N ASP A 35 9.26 -12.21 4.22
CA ASP A 35 8.60 -12.61 5.46
C ASP A 35 7.37 -13.48 5.14
N TYR A 36 7.56 -14.78 5.17
CA TYR A 36 6.48 -15.74 4.88
C TYR A 36 5.36 -15.73 5.94
N SER A 37 5.62 -15.24 7.15
CA SER A 37 4.58 -15.12 8.16
C SER A 37 3.51 -14.10 7.77
N LEU A 38 3.91 -13.03 7.08
CA LEU A 38 2.98 -12.06 6.50
C LEU A 38 2.12 -12.67 5.39
N LEU A 39 2.67 -13.60 4.61
CA LEU A 39 1.93 -14.28 3.56
C LEU A 39 0.83 -15.16 4.14
N ASP A 40 1.15 -15.95 5.15
CA ASP A 40 0.19 -16.84 5.82
C ASP A 40 -0.95 -16.05 6.48
N GLU A 41 -0.64 -14.92 7.13
CA GLU A 41 -1.65 -14.04 7.72
C GLU A 41 -2.51 -13.38 6.64
N SER A 42 -1.89 -12.88 5.57
CA SER A 42 -2.61 -12.32 4.41
C SER A 42 -3.60 -13.32 3.82
N GLN A 43 -3.25 -14.59 3.69
CA GLN A 43 -4.16 -15.62 3.19
C GLN A 43 -5.36 -15.85 4.11
N ARG A 44 -5.13 -15.86 5.44
CA ARG A 44 -6.21 -16.00 6.43
C ARG A 44 -7.17 -14.81 6.40
N LEU A 45 -6.62 -13.59 6.42
CA LEU A 45 -7.41 -12.36 6.40
C LEU A 45 -8.17 -12.17 5.08
N ARG A 46 -7.58 -12.59 3.96
CA ARG A 46 -8.25 -12.60 2.66
C ARG A 46 -9.50 -13.48 2.67
N GLY A 47 -9.46 -14.64 3.35
CA GLY A 47 -10.62 -15.49 3.52
C GLY A 47 -11.73 -14.84 4.37
N ASP A 48 -11.37 -13.99 5.32
CA ASP A 48 -12.36 -13.22 6.09
C ASP A 48 -12.90 -12.03 5.28
N ALA A 49 -12.05 -11.33 4.54
CA ALA A 49 -12.47 -10.22 3.66
C ALA A 49 -13.43 -10.71 2.56
N ALA A 50 -13.11 -11.82 1.88
CA ALA A 50 -13.97 -12.38 0.85
C ALA A 50 -15.38 -12.67 1.38
N LYS A 51 -15.50 -13.23 2.59
CA LYS A 51 -16.81 -13.51 3.20
C LYS A 51 -17.60 -12.25 3.54
N VAL A 52 -16.94 -11.14 3.86
CA VAL A 52 -17.59 -9.83 4.06
C VAL A 52 -18.11 -9.32 2.74
N ILE A 53 -17.27 -9.32 1.71
CA ILE A 53 -17.62 -8.86 0.36
C ILE A 53 -18.82 -9.65 -0.18
N ASP A 54 -18.74 -10.99 -0.16
CA ASP A 54 -19.83 -11.87 -0.61
C ASP A 54 -21.16 -11.59 0.12
N HIS A 55 -21.07 -11.30 1.44
CA HIS A 55 -22.25 -10.99 2.24
C HIS A 55 -22.88 -9.66 1.84
N LEU A 56 -22.06 -8.60 1.69
CA LEU A 56 -22.52 -7.26 1.32
C LEU A 56 -23.07 -7.23 -0.11
N GLU A 57 -22.38 -7.85 -1.07
CA GLU A 57 -22.84 -7.99 -2.45
C GLU A 57 -24.15 -8.80 -2.55
N GLY A 58 -24.35 -9.77 -1.64
CA GLY A 58 -25.59 -10.52 -1.49
C GLY A 58 -26.74 -9.73 -0.85
N GLY A 59 -26.53 -8.44 -0.51
CA GLY A 59 -27.52 -7.57 0.13
C GLY A 59 -27.63 -7.74 1.64
N GLY A 60 -26.63 -8.36 2.28
CA GLY A 60 -26.52 -8.46 3.73
C GLY A 60 -26.16 -7.12 4.39
N SER A 61 -26.42 -7.00 5.70
CA SER A 61 -26.16 -5.76 6.44
C SER A 61 -24.69 -5.64 6.84
N PRO A 62 -24.08 -4.46 6.66
CA PRO A 62 -22.75 -4.19 7.21
C PRO A 62 -22.73 -4.16 8.75
N GLU A 63 -23.88 -4.03 9.39
CA GLU A 63 -24.05 -3.98 10.86
C GLU A 63 -24.18 -5.37 11.49
N ASP A 64 -24.25 -6.44 10.68
CA ASP A 64 -24.31 -7.80 11.22
C ASP A 64 -23.07 -8.10 12.06
N ASP A 65 -23.25 -8.56 13.29
CA ASP A 65 -22.18 -8.90 14.22
C ASP A 65 -21.05 -9.74 13.62
N TYR A 66 -21.42 -10.64 12.72
CA TYR A 66 -20.49 -11.49 12.00
C TYR A 66 -19.58 -10.67 11.06
N VAL A 67 -20.16 -9.72 10.33
CA VAL A 67 -19.46 -8.82 9.39
C VAL A 67 -18.54 -7.90 10.15
N VAL A 68 -19.06 -7.22 11.18
CA VAL A 68 -18.30 -6.32 12.03
C VAL A 68 -17.07 -7.00 12.62
N ARG A 69 -17.21 -8.20 13.19
CA ARG A 69 -16.06 -8.94 13.73
C ARG A 69 -14.99 -9.26 12.69
N LYS A 70 -15.39 -9.56 11.46
CA LYS A 70 -14.43 -9.86 10.38
C LYS A 70 -13.72 -8.61 9.89
N ILE A 71 -14.44 -7.52 9.70
CA ILE A 71 -13.87 -6.22 9.35
C ILE A 71 -12.84 -5.79 10.40
N CYS A 72 -13.18 -5.86 11.70
CA CYS A 72 -12.25 -5.52 12.77
C CYS A 72 -10.97 -6.37 12.68
N ARG A 73 -11.09 -7.69 12.50
CA ARG A 73 -9.94 -8.57 12.39
C ARG A 73 -9.05 -8.22 11.18
N VAL A 74 -9.65 -7.93 10.03
CA VAL A 74 -8.90 -7.55 8.83
C VAL A 74 -8.18 -6.22 9.06
N ASN A 75 -8.86 -5.21 9.63
CA ASN A 75 -8.26 -3.92 9.91
C ASN A 75 -7.11 -4.03 10.92
N GLU A 76 -7.25 -4.83 11.99
CA GLU A 76 -6.18 -5.11 12.95
C GLU A 76 -4.96 -5.77 12.27
N GLY A 77 -5.18 -6.74 11.40
CA GLY A 77 -4.12 -7.38 10.63
C GLY A 77 -3.41 -6.41 9.67
N CYS A 78 -4.15 -5.49 9.06
CA CYS A 78 -3.58 -4.44 8.22
C CYS A 78 -2.73 -3.46 9.05
N VAL A 79 -3.14 -3.10 10.26
CA VAL A 79 -2.33 -2.29 11.20
C VAL A 79 -1.01 -2.98 11.48
N ALA A 80 -1.04 -4.28 11.81
CA ALA A 80 0.16 -5.06 12.09
C ALA A 80 1.09 -5.16 10.87
N MET A 81 0.54 -5.38 9.67
CA MET A 81 1.28 -5.40 8.41
C MET A 81 1.97 -4.05 8.15
N ASN A 82 1.23 -2.95 8.28
CA ASN A 82 1.75 -1.61 8.07
C ASN A 82 2.87 -1.27 9.05
N ALA A 83 2.76 -1.68 10.31
CA ALA A 83 3.81 -1.53 11.31
C ALA A 83 5.08 -2.32 10.94
N ASN A 84 4.92 -3.56 10.47
CA ASN A 84 6.04 -4.39 10.02
C ASN A 84 6.76 -3.76 8.83
N ILE A 85 6.01 -3.35 7.78
CA ILE A 85 6.58 -2.70 6.60
C ILE A 85 7.31 -1.41 6.99
N GLY A 86 6.70 -0.60 7.86
CA GLY A 86 7.32 0.63 8.37
C GLY A 86 8.63 0.36 9.09
N ALA A 87 8.69 -0.64 9.96
CA ALA A 87 9.90 -1.01 10.69
C ALA A 87 11.01 -1.52 9.76
N GLN A 88 10.68 -2.34 8.76
CA GLN A 88 11.64 -2.80 7.77
C GLN A 88 12.16 -1.64 6.90
N ALA A 89 11.27 -0.76 6.43
CA ALA A 89 11.65 0.42 5.67
C ALA A 89 12.56 1.34 6.48
N ALA A 90 12.19 1.62 7.74
CA ALA A 90 12.98 2.43 8.67
C ALA A 90 14.41 1.93 8.81
N ARG A 91 14.59 0.62 9.02
CA ARG A 91 15.91 -0.02 9.13
C ARG A 91 16.81 0.29 7.93
N TRP A 92 16.28 0.22 6.72
CA TRP A 92 17.06 0.45 5.51
C TRP A 92 17.28 1.93 5.23
N LEU A 93 16.30 2.78 5.50
CA LEU A 93 16.42 4.23 5.42
C LEU A 93 17.50 4.74 6.39
N ASP A 94 17.53 4.25 7.64
CA ASP A 94 18.53 4.61 8.65
C ASP A 94 19.94 4.12 8.27
N ALA A 95 20.03 3.06 7.47
CA ALA A 95 21.28 2.60 6.86
C ALA A 95 21.68 3.39 5.60
N GLY A 96 20.98 4.50 5.29
CA GLY A 96 21.26 5.36 4.12
C GLY A 96 20.92 4.73 2.77
N LYS A 97 20.00 3.76 2.74
CA LYS A 97 19.57 3.10 1.50
C LYS A 97 18.37 3.81 0.88
N LEU A 98 18.28 3.75 -0.44
CA LEU A 98 17.03 4.01 -1.14
C LEU A 98 16.16 2.75 -1.02
N VAL A 99 14.94 2.91 -0.53
CA VAL A 99 14.02 1.81 -0.33
C VAL A 99 12.98 1.82 -1.43
N GLY A 100 12.92 0.73 -2.20
CA GLY A 100 11.84 0.41 -3.11
C GLY A 100 10.93 -0.63 -2.47
N LEU A 101 9.62 -0.50 -2.64
CA LEU A 101 8.64 -1.48 -2.20
C LEU A 101 7.99 -2.12 -3.42
N VAL A 102 8.02 -3.44 -3.47
CA VAL A 102 7.29 -4.23 -4.45
C VAL A 102 6.20 -4.99 -3.73
N GLY A 103 4.96 -4.62 -3.97
CA GLY A 103 3.81 -5.21 -3.31
C GLY A 103 2.79 -5.75 -4.30
N GLY A 104 1.71 -6.31 -3.79
CA GLY A 104 0.57 -6.77 -4.58
C GLY A 104 -0.61 -5.83 -4.47
N ASP A 105 -0.99 -5.46 -3.26
CA ASP A 105 -2.10 -4.58 -2.98
C ASP A 105 -1.61 -3.13 -2.80
N HIS A 106 -2.38 -2.15 -3.29
CA HIS A 106 -1.99 -0.73 -3.24
C HIS A 106 -2.05 -0.13 -1.82
N SER A 107 -2.54 -0.84 -0.83
CA SER A 107 -2.44 -0.43 0.59
C SER A 107 -1.02 -0.58 1.16
N THR A 108 -0.18 -1.42 0.55
CA THR A 108 1.15 -1.81 1.05
C THR A 108 2.12 -0.63 1.27
N PRO A 109 2.17 0.43 0.44
CA PRO A 109 3.10 1.55 0.62
C PRO A 109 2.88 2.40 1.87
N TYR A 110 1.72 2.29 2.54
CA TYR A 110 1.40 3.12 3.69
C TYR A 110 2.46 3.07 4.80
N GLY A 111 2.95 1.88 5.15
CA GLY A 111 4.01 1.73 6.17
C GLY A 111 5.33 2.41 5.77
N LEU A 112 5.73 2.31 4.50
CA LEU A 112 6.91 2.99 3.97
C LEU A 112 6.74 4.51 3.99
N ILE A 113 5.58 5.02 3.55
CA ILE A 113 5.30 6.47 3.52
C ILE A 113 5.34 7.04 4.94
N ARG A 114 4.80 6.34 5.93
CA ARG A 114 4.92 6.73 7.34
C ARG A 114 6.38 6.79 7.80
N ALA A 115 7.17 5.77 7.49
CA ALA A 115 8.59 5.75 7.84
C ALA A 115 9.39 6.91 7.20
N LEU A 116 9.01 7.33 5.99
CA LEU A 116 9.55 8.53 5.35
C LEU A 116 9.10 9.81 6.07
N GLY A 117 7.82 9.88 6.47
CA GLY A 117 7.27 11.02 7.21
C GLY A 117 7.94 11.29 8.56
N GLU A 118 8.49 10.24 9.19
CA GLU A 118 9.27 10.38 10.43
C GLU A 118 10.68 10.95 10.19
N ARG A 119 11.17 10.97 8.96
CA ARG A 119 12.56 11.35 8.59
C ARG A 119 12.66 12.62 7.76
N HIS A 120 11.58 13.03 7.17
CA HIS A 120 11.51 14.23 6.33
C HIS A 120 10.51 15.22 6.90
N ALA A 121 10.90 16.49 6.99
CA ALA A 121 10.00 17.54 7.47
C ALA A 121 8.80 17.73 6.55
N GLU A 122 9.03 17.63 5.24
CA GLU A 122 7.99 17.70 4.21
C GLU A 122 8.42 16.96 2.94
N PHE A 123 7.48 16.37 2.22
CA PHE A 123 7.66 15.80 0.89
C PHE A 123 6.33 15.68 0.15
N GLY A 124 6.42 15.53 -1.17
CA GLY A 124 5.28 15.26 -2.04
C GLY A 124 5.25 13.82 -2.53
N ILE A 125 4.08 13.35 -2.92
CA ILE A 125 3.88 12.05 -3.56
C ILE A 125 3.48 12.28 -5.02
N LEU A 126 4.15 11.60 -5.94
CA LEU A 126 3.68 11.43 -7.31
C LEU A 126 2.92 10.08 -7.38
N HIS A 127 1.62 10.15 -7.54
CA HIS A 127 0.73 9.00 -7.60
C HIS A 127 0.30 8.77 -9.05
N ILE A 128 0.78 7.68 -9.66
CA ILE A 128 0.46 7.31 -11.04
C ILE A 128 -0.49 6.13 -11.00
N ASP A 129 -1.78 6.41 -11.13
CA ASP A 129 -2.84 5.42 -10.96
C ASP A 129 -4.09 5.79 -11.77
N ALA A 130 -4.95 4.79 -12.02
CA ALA A 130 -6.26 4.98 -12.61
C ALA A 130 -7.29 5.58 -11.64
N HIS A 131 -7.06 5.43 -10.33
CA HIS A 131 -7.96 5.78 -9.24
C HIS A 131 -7.36 6.88 -8.34
N CYS A 132 -8.19 7.58 -7.57
CA CYS A 132 -7.72 8.56 -6.60
C CYS A 132 -7.25 7.93 -5.29
N ASP A 133 -7.82 6.79 -4.91
CA ASP A 133 -7.58 6.09 -3.64
C ASP A 133 -7.79 6.97 -2.40
N LEU A 134 -8.80 7.85 -2.50
CA LEU A 134 -9.18 8.82 -1.47
C LEU A 134 -10.45 8.42 -0.70
N ARG A 135 -10.82 7.14 -0.73
CA ARG A 135 -11.95 6.64 0.07
C ARG A 135 -11.54 6.53 1.53
N ASP A 136 -12.40 6.99 2.43
CA ASP A 136 -12.21 6.87 3.89
C ASP A 136 -12.07 5.40 4.33
N ALA A 137 -12.98 4.54 3.82
CA ALA A 137 -12.90 3.09 3.86
C ALA A 137 -13.63 2.53 2.65
N TYR A 138 -13.32 1.29 2.28
CA TYR A 138 -14.06 0.59 1.25
C TYR A 138 -14.64 -0.69 1.85
N GLU A 139 -15.98 -0.80 1.87
CA GLU A 139 -16.71 -1.92 2.51
C GLU A 139 -16.33 -2.15 3.99
N GLY A 140 -15.97 -1.08 4.71
CA GLY A 140 -15.53 -1.12 6.09
C GLY A 140 -14.03 -1.42 6.29
N PHE A 141 -13.30 -1.70 5.21
CA PHE A 141 -11.85 -1.91 5.26
C PHE A 141 -11.11 -0.58 5.19
N GLU A 142 -10.58 -0.13 6.34
CA GLU A 142 -9.87 1.15 6.48
C GLU A 142 -8.57 1.20 5.66
N PHE A 143 -7.88 0.08 5.58
CA PHE A 143 -6.63 -0.03 4.82
C PHE A 143 -6.84 -0.74 3.48
N SER A 144 -7.93 -0.43 2.80
CA SER A 144 -8.20 -0.87 1.44
C SER A 144 -7.22 -0.23 0.45
N HIS A 145 -7.01 -0.89 -0.70
CA HIS A 145 -6.31 -0.30 -1.84
C HIS A 145 -6.91 1.04 -2.27
N ALA A 146 -8.22 1.22 -2.16
CA ALA A 146 -8.92 2.46 -2.51
C ALA A 146 -8.79 3.57 -1.44
N SER A 147 -8.09 3.33 -0.33
CA SER A 147 -8.04 4.23 0.82
C SER A 147 -6.62 4.71 1.16
N ILE A 148 -5.60 4.27 0.43
CA ILE A 148 -4.22 4.56 0.80
C ILE A 148 -3.92 6.06 0.83
N MET A 149 -4.32 6.81 -0.18
CA MET A 149 -4.01 8.24 -0.24
C MET A 149 -4.83 9.04 0.77
N PHE A 150 -6.06 8.61 1.09
CA PHE A 150 -6.84 9.17 2.19
C PHE A 150 -6.11 8.98 3.54
N ASN A 151 -5.67 7.76 3.83
CA ASN A 151 -4.95 7.46 5.07
C ASN A 151 -3.63 8.23 5.18
N VAL A 152 -2.91 8.36 4.07
CA VAL A 152 -1.66 9.13 4.03
C VAL A 152 -1.91 10.60 4.35
N LEU A 153 -2.92 11.23 3.74
CA LEU A 153 -3.25 12.64 4.01
C LEU A 153 -3.71 12.86 5.45
N ARG A 154 -4.43 11.89 6.03
CA ARG A 154 -4.90 11.95 7.41
C ARG A 154 -3.76 11.80 8.43
N ASP A 155 -2.86 10.87 8.20
CA ASP A 155 -1.96 10.35 9.25
C ASP A 155 -0.50 10.77 9.07
N VAL A 156 -0.09 11.29 7.90
CA VAL A 156 1.30 11.65 7.59
C VAL A 156 1.41 13.13 7.24
N PRO A 157 1.46 14.02 8.25
CA PRO A 157 1.47 15.47 8.01
C PRO A 157 2.69 15.97 7.24
N ALA A 158 3.77 15.20 7.17
CA ALA A 158 4.92 15.50 6.33
C ALA A 158 4.61 15.41 4.81
N VAL A 159 3.53 14.72 4.42
CA VAL A 159 3.04 14.72 3.04
C VAL A 159 2.22 15.97 2.81
N THR A 160 2.84 16.96 2.16
CA THR A 160 2.21 18.28 1.93
C THR A 160 1.48 18.37 0.60
N LYS A 161 1.73 17.43 -0.31
CA LYS A 161 1.12 17.40 -1.64
C LYS A 161 1.11 16.00 -2.23
N ILE A 162 -0.01 15.63 -2.86
CA ILE A 162 -0.12 14.47 -3.74
C ILE A 162 -0.44 14.97 -5.15
N ALA A 163 0.43 14.68 -6.12
CA ALA A 163 0.15 14.93 -7.53
C ALA A 163 -0.29 13.61 -8.17
N GLN A 164 -1.54 13.56 -8.62
CA GLN A 164 -2.14 12.38 -9.21
C GLN A 164 -2.13 12.46 -10.74
N VAL A 165 -1.68 11.39 -11.40
CA VAL A 165 -1.57 11.31 -12.85
C VAL A 165 -2.28 10.07 -13.37
N ALA A 166 -2.98 10.20 -14.49
CA ALA A 166 -3.74 9.16 -15.17
C ALA A 166 -5.05 8.72 -14.46
N VAL A 167 -5.49 9.46 -13.45
CA VAL A 167 -6.78 9.21 -12.79
C VAL A 167 -7.93 9.37 -13.80
N ARG A 168 -8.84 8.39 -13.81
CA ARG A 168 -9.98 8.33 -14.74
C ARG A 168 -11.24 7.70 -14.12
N ASP A 169 -11.14 7.20 -12.88
CA ASP A 169 -12.26 6.65 -12.14
C ASP A 169 -12.19 7.11 -10.69
N PHE A 170 -13.21 7.86 -10.26
CA PHE A 170 -13.30 8.45 -8.93
C PHE A 170 -14.76 8.84 -8.62
N SER A 171 -15.10 8.89 -7.35
CA SER A 171 -16.38 9.35 -6.85
C SER A 171 -16.41 10.88 -6.68
N GLU A 172 -17.63 11.45 -6.58
CA GLU A 172 -17.81 12.88 -6.29
C GLU A 172 -17.11 13.29 -4.98
N ARG A 173 -17.14 12.42 -3.95
CA ARG A 173 -16.47 12.67 -2.68
C ARG A 173 -14.95 12.72 -2.83
N GLU A 174 -14.37 11.85 -3.62
CA GLU A 174 -12.93 11.86 -3.91
C GLU A 174 -12.55 13.10 -4.71
N ALA A 175 -13.35 13.51 -5.69
CA ALA A 175 -13.13 14.75 -6.42
C ALA A 175 -13.13 15.98 -5.52
N ALA A 176 -14.04 16.03 -4.54
CA ALA A 176 -14.12 17.12 -3.57
C ALA A 176 -12.92 17.17 -2.61
N LEU A 177 -12.31 16.01 -2.30
CA LEU A 177 -11.10 15.95 -1.48
C LEU A 177 -9.83 16.31 -2.26
N ALA A 178 -9.83 16.08 -3.57
CA ALA A 178 -8.68 16.34 -4.45
C ALA A 178 -8.59 17.80 -4.92
N ALA A 179 -9.64 18.61 -4.72
CA ALA A 179 -9.72 20.00 -5.14
C ALA A 179 -9.04 20.96 -4.15
#